data_1cfe1f2d0b010854017fbb75d61c2ed7
#
_entry.id   1cfe1f2d0b010854017fbb75d61c2ed7
#
_cell.length_a   1.000
_cell.length_b   1.000
_cell.length_c   1.000
_cell.angle_alpha   90.00
_cell.angle_beta   90.00
_cell.angle_gamma   90.00
#
_symmetry.space_group_name_H-M   'P 1'
#
loop_
_entity.id
_entity.type
_entity.pdbx_description
1 polymer ?
#
loop_
_entity_poly.entity_id
_entity_poly.type
_entity_poly.pdbx_seq_one_letter_code
_entity_poly.pdbx_strand_id
1 'polypeptide(L)'
;MNILQKAYNRVQAYFVASAPFAMLKMALAGRTNTAASQYISYQAKMLRVETLNDWKMGVMLATNPDNPEKLKLRQLYDNLEQDNHLGSVIESRIAKTQQSPFRLVNAKKERNEEAKELLETMWFQDFIKLVLMSKFQGTTLIELFNTDENGELTEVTEIGQAYFNPLKGIVLKEAGDTTGTPYKEGNLANFYIQVGKDYNDLGQYALAAPIILAKKLGLGSWLDFIEKYGVPPLFITTEREDDTR
;
A
#
# COMPACT_ATOMS: atom_id res chain seq x y z
N MET A 1 36.80 20.97 -14.75
CA MET A 1 35.41 20.56 -14.68
C MET A 1 35.13 20.08 -13.25
N ASN A 2 34.27 20.80 -12.53
CA ASN A 2 34.11 20.70 -11.07
C ASN A 2 33.45 19.36 -10.70
N ILE A 3 33.83 18.77 -9.59
CA ILE A 3 33.30 17.49 -9.09
C ILE A 3 31.76 17.50 -8.99
N LEU A 4 31.20 18.65 -8.63
CA LEU A 4 29.75 18.88 -8.60
C LEU A 4 29.08 18.77 -9.98
N GLN A 5 29.76 19.23 -11.05
CA GLN A 5 29.24 19.11 -12.41
C GLN A 5 29.28 17.65 -12.93
N LYS A 6 30.27 16.86 -12.49
CA LYS A 6 30.32 15.42 -12.79
C LYS A 6 29.20 14.64 -12.03
N ALA A 7 28.95 14.99 -10.78
CA ALA A 7 27.87 14.40 -9.98
C ALA A 7 26.50 14.75 -10.57
N TYR A 8 26.28 16.02 -10.93
CA TYR A 8 25.04 16.48 -11.57
C TYR A 8 24.79 15.78 -12.91
N ASN A 9 25.82 15.64 -13.76
CA ASN A 9 25.70 14.96 -15.05
C ASN A 9 25.45 13.44 -14.88
N ARG A 10 26.00 12.80 -13.84
CA ARG A 10 25.70 11.40 -13.50
C ARG A 10 24.27 11.21 -13.03
N VAL A 11 23.78 12.10 -12.16
CA VAL A 11 22.38 12.06 -11.70
C VAL A 11 21.43 12.30 -12.88
N GLN A 12 21.71 13.26 -13.75
CA GLN A 12 20.92 13.48 -14.97
C GLN A 12 20.95 12.28 -15.92
N ALA A 13 22.12 11.65 -16.10
CA ALA A 13 22.22 10.45 -16.93
C ALA A 13 21.44 9.27 -16.36
N TYR A 14 21.39 9.13 -15.04
CA TYR A 14 20.61 8.10 -14.36
C TYR A 14 19.10 8.34 -14.51
N PHE A 15 18.64 9.58 -14.35
CA PHE A 15 17.23 9.95 -14.57
C PHE A 15 16.80 9.84 -16.03
N VAL A 16 17.68 10.11 -16.98
CA VAL A 16 17.38 10.00 -18.42
C VAL A 16 17.38 8.54 -18.89
N ALA A 17 18.17 7.68 -18.25
CA ALA A 17 18.27 6.25 -18.59
C ALA A 17 17.24 5.37 -17.86
N SER A 18 16.54 5.89 -16.83
CA SER A 18 15.49 5.13 -16.16
C SER A 18 14.26 4.98 -17.07
N ALA A 19 13.80 3.75 -17.25
CA ALA A 19 12.67 3.40 -18.12
C ALA A 19 11.40 4.27 -17.95
N PRO A 20 10.99 4.70 -16.74
CA PRO A 20 9.85 5.58 -16.59
C PRO A 20 10.06 6.99 -17.18
N PHE A 21 11.29 7.50 -17.20
CA PHE A 21 11.58 8.80 -17.80
C PHE A 21 11.68 8.76 -19.33
N ALA A 22 12.15 7.64 -19.89
CA ALA A 22 12.13 7.39 -21.33
C ALA A 22 10.69 7.24 -21.83
N MET A 23 9.83 6.56 -21.10
CA MET A 23 8.39 6.48 -21.39
C MET A 23 7.69 7.84 -21.27
N LEU A 24 8.05 8.65 -20.28
CA LEU A 24 7.51 10.02 -20.13
C LEU A 24 7.94 10.93 -21.29
N LYS A 25 9.18 10.84 -21.77
CA LYS A 25 9.65 11.57 -22.96
C LYS A 25 8.98 11.09 -24.25
N MET A 26 8.76 9.79 -24.43
CA MET A 26 8.01 9.26 -25.56
C MET A 26 6.52 9.66 -25.52
N ALA A 27 5.93 9.72 -24.34
CA ALA A 27 4.56 10.19 -24.15
C ALA A 27 4.41 11.69 -24.45
N LEU A 28 5.40 12.50 -24.12
CA LEU A 28 5.39 13.95 -24.38
C LEU A 28 5.70 14.30 -25.84
N ALA A 29 6.42 13.46 -26.58
CA ALA A 29 6.85 13.75 -27.95
C ALA A 29 5.81 13.48 -29.04
N GLY A 30 4.66 12.89 -28.73
CA GLY A 30 3.75 12.45 -29.80
C GLY A 30 2.26 12.48 -29.56
N ARG A 31 1.71 13.07 -28.50
CA ARG A 31 0.26 13.03 -28.25
C ARG A 31 -0.29 14.25 -27.53
N THR A 32 -1.07 15.05 -28.25
CA THR A 32 -1.89 16.16 -27.73
C THR A 32 -3.11 15.73 -26.91
N ASN A 33 -3.35 14.41 -26.71
CA ASN A 33 -4.51 13.86 -25.97
C ASN A 33 -4.15 13.02 -24.72
N THR A 34 -2.91 13.05 -24.26
CA THR A 34 -2.42 12.12 -23.21
C THR A 34 -2.94 12.47 -21.81
N ALA A 35 -3.15 13.74 -21.52
CA ALA A 35 -3.61 14.16 -20.18
C ALA A 35 -5.05 13.70 -19.91
N ALA A 36 -5.95 13.85 -20.86
CA ALA A 36 -7.33 13.38 -20.74
C ALA A 36 -7.41 11.86 -20.68
N SER A 37 -6.61 11.14 -21.50
CA SER A 37 -6.58 9.67 -21.50
C SER A 37 -5.99 9.11 -20.20
N GLN A 38 -4.95 9.75 -19.64
CA GLN A 38 -4.39 9.37 -18.33
C GLN A 38 -5.36 9.67 -17.19
N TYR A 39 -6.04 10.81 -17.23
CA TYR A 39 -7.05 11.17 -16.25
C TYR A 39 -8.24 10.20 -16.26
N ILE A 40 -8.73 9.83 -17.45
CA ILE A 40 -9.79 8.83 -17.60
C ILE A 40 -9.34 7.46 -17.14
N SER A 41 -8.12 7.05 -17.45
CA SER A 41 -7.57 5.76 -16.98
C SER A 41 -7.35 5.74 -15.45
N TYR A 42 -6.97 6.87 -14.87
CA TYR A 42 -6.83 7.04 -13.43
C TYR A 42 -8.20 6.99 -12.73
N GLN A 43 -9.20 7.70 -13.27
CA GLN A 43 -10.58 7.64 -12.77
C GLN A 43 -11.19 6.25 -12.92
N ALA A 44 -11.00 5.60 -14.07
CA ALA A 44 -11.46 4.23 -14.28
C ALA A 44 -10.78 3.23 -13.31
N LYS A 45 -9.52 3.47 -12.94
CA LYS A 45 -8.81 2.68 -11.95
C LYS A 45 -9.34 2.92 -10.53
N MET A 46 -9.71 4.15 -10.20
CA MET A 46 -10.36 4.49 -8.92
C MET A 46 -11.78 3.93 -8.80
N LEU A 47 -12.51 3.83 -9.93
CA LEU A 47 -13.87 3.30 -9.98
C LEU A 47 -13.91 1.78 -10.15
N ARG A 48 -12.76 1.12 -10.33
CA ARG A 48 -12.71 -0.34 -10.38
C ARG A 48 -13.07 -0.91 -9.02
N VAL A 49 -14.28 -1.39 -8.93
CA VAL A 49 -14.74 -2.13 -7.75
C VAL A 49 -14.17 -3.54 -7.85
N GLU A 50 -13.22 -3.87 -6.98
CA GLU A 50 -12.75 -5.24 -6.84
C GLU A 50 -13.87 -6.11 -6.29
N THR A 51 -13.91 -7.35 -6.76
CA THR A 51 -14.98 -8.28 -6.45
C THR A 51 -14.59 -9.22 -5.30
N LEU A 52 -15.59 -9.90 -4.74
CA LEU A 52 -15.35 -10.98 -3.78
C LEU A 52 -14.50 -12.12 -4.38
N ASN A 53 -14.51 -12.29 -5.71
CA ASN A 53 -13.66 -13.25 -6.38
C ASN A 53 -12.19 -12.83 -6.39
N ASP A 54 -11.91 -11.54 -6.54
CA ASP A 54 -10.55 -11.00 -6.44
C ASP A 54 -9.99 -11.19 -5.04
N TRP A 55 -10.83 -10.98 -4.01
CA TRP A 55 -10.47 -11.26 -2.62
C TRP A 55 -10.16 -12.75 -2.41
N LYS A 56 -11.03 -13.67 -2.86
CA LYS A 56 -10.81 -15.12 -2.74
C LYS A 56 -9.52 -15.54 -3.44
N MET A 57 -9.30 -15.04 -4.65
CA MET A 57 -8.09 -15.32 -5.42
C MET A 57 -6.84 -14.77 -4.71
N GLY A 58 -6.89 -13.53 -4.20
CA GLY A 58 -5.80 -12.92 -3.44
C GLY A 58 -5.43 -13.73 -2.19
N VAL A 59 -6.44 -14.17 -1.42
CA VAL A 59 -6.23 -15.01 -0.23
C VAL A 59 -5.64 -16.36 -0.63
N MET A 60 -6.17 -17.01 -1.66
CA MET A 60 -5.68 -18.31 -2.14
C MET A 60 -4.21 -18.25 -2.58
N LEU A 61 -3.82 -17.22 -3.32
CA LEU A 61 -2.43 -17.02 -3.75
C LEU A 61 -1.50 -16.73 -2.58
N ALA A 62 -1.95 -15.87 -1.65
CA ALA A 62 -1.15 -15.48 -0.48
C ALA A 62 -0.94 -16.61 0.53
N THR A 63 -1.85 -17.59 0.57
CA THR A 63 -1.78 -18.78 1.46
C THR A 63 -1.25 -20.03 0.79
N ASN A 64 -0.76 -19.93 -0.46
CA ASN A 64 -0.17 -21.04 -1.17
C ASN A 64 1.05 -21.59 -0.39
N PRO A 65 1.06 -22.88 0.00
CA PRO A 65 2.13 -23.46 0.81
C PRO A 65 3.46 -23.62 0.05
N ASP A 66 3.44 -23.67 -1.28
CA ASP A 66 4.65 -23.85 -2.09
C ASP A 66 5.33 -22.50 -2.41
N ASN A 67 4.53 -21.51 -2.79
CA ASN A 67 5.02 -20.18 -3.12
C ASN A 67 3.94 -19.13 -2.84
N PRO A 68 3.89 -18.56 -1.62
CA PRO A 68 2.92 -17.54 -1.29
C PRO A 68 3.20 -16.24 -2.08
N GLU A 69 2.18 -15.78 -2.81
CA GLU A 69 2.22 -14.55 -3.61
C GLU A 69 1.19 -13.55 -3.08
N LYS A 70 1.67 -12.39 -2.60
CA LYS A 70 0.83 -11.38 -1.95
C LYS A 70 0.47 -10.18 -2.83
N LEU A 71 0.91 -10.13 -4.08
CA LEU A 71 0.69 -8.97 -4.96
C LEU A 71 -0.80 -8.61 -5.12
N LYS A 72 -1.64 -9.61 -5.45
CA LYS A 72 -3.09 -9.39 -5.60
C LYS A 72 -3.75 -8.95 -4.31
N LEU A 73 -3.35 -9.58 -3.21
CA LEU A 73 -3.89 -9.23 -1.89
C LEU A 73 -3.49 -7.81 -1.48
N ARG A 74 -2.26 -7.39 -1.77
CA ARG A 74 -1.80 -6.02 -1.50
C ARG A 74 -2.57 -4.99 -2.33
N GLN A 75 -2.79 -5.25 -3.61
CA GLN A 75 -3.61 -4.38 -4.46
C GLN A 75 -5.03 -4.21 -3.91
N LEU A 76 -5.60 -5.29 -3.38
CA LEU A 76 -6.89 -5.23 -2.68
C LEU A 76 -6.82 -4.35 -1.44
N TYR A 77 -5.79 -4.48 -0.61
CA TYR A 77 -5.63 -3.68 0.61
C TYR A 77 -5.47 -2.20 0.28
N ASP A 78 -4.68 -1.84 -0.74
CA ASP A 78 -4.55 -0.47 -1.23
C ASP A 78 -5.91 0.13 -1.63
N ASN A 79 -6.80 -0.70 -2.18
CA ASN A 79 -8.17 -0.29 -2.49
C ASN A 79 -9.05 -0.16 -1.23
N LEU A 80 -8.87 -1.03 -0.23
CA LEU A 80 -9.61 -0.92 1.04
C LEU A 80 -9.19 0.31 1.85
N GLU A 81 -7.92 0.68 1.81
CA GLU A 81 -7.37 1.87 2.49
C GLU A 81 -7.97 3.18 1.98
N GLN A 82 -8.56 3.19 0.78
CA GLN A 82 -9.30 4.32 0.24
C GLN A 82 -10.68 4.53 0.92
N ASP A 83 -11.15 3.59 1.75
CA ASP A 83 -12.36 3.81 2.56
C ASP A 83 -12.03 4.75 3.73
N ASN A 84 -12.54 5.98 3.68
CA ASN A 84 -12.27 7.02 4.65
C ASN A 84 -12.60 6.61 6.10
N HIS A 85 -13.65 5.82 6.29
CA HIS A 85 -14.02 5.37 7.63
C HIS A 85 -13.00 4.37 8.18
N LEU A 86 -12.62 3.38 7.36
CA LEU A 86 -11.59 2.41 7.72
C LEU A 86 -10.26 3.11 8.02
N GLY A 87 -9.80 3.98 7.12
CA GLY A 87 -8.56 4.75 7.28
C GLY A 87 -8.53 5.55 8.57
N SER A 88 -9.60 6.32 8.84
CA SER A 88 -9.72 7.13 10.06
C SER A 88 -9.66 6.30 11.35
N VAL A 89 -10.31 5.13 11.38
CA VAL A 89 -10.28 4.24 12.54
C VAL A 89 -8.88 3.69 12.78
N ILE A 90 -8.18 3.29 11.72
CA ILE A 90 -6.82 2.75 11.81
C ILE A 90 -5.84 3.82 12.25
N GLU A 91 -5.85 4.99 11.59
CA GLU A 91 -4.98 6.13 11.94
C GLU A 91 -5.17 6.56 13.39
N SER A 92 -6.43 6.64 13.85
CA SER A 92 -6.73 6.98 15.24
C SER A 92 -6.15 5.98 16.23
N ARG A 93 -6.19 4.68 15.92
CA ARG A 93 -5.61 3.62 16.77
C ARG A 93 -4.08 3.68 16.78
N ILE A 94 -3.47 3.88 15.63
CA ILE A 94 -2.01 4.02 15.50
C ILE A 94 -1.53 5.24 16.28
N ALA A 95 -2.13 6.42 16.03
CA ALA A 95 -1.77 7.67 16.70
C ALA A 95 -1.90 7.56 18.23
N LYS A 96 -2.99 6.95 18.71
CA LYS A 96 -3.19 6.74 20.14
C LYS A 96 -2.12 5.83 20.77
N THR A 97 -1.64 4.84 20.04
CA THR A 97 -0.57 3.95 20.51
C THR A 97 0.78 4.65 20.47
N GLN A 98 1.08 5.42 19.43
CA GLN A 98 2.31 6.19 19.31
C GLN A 98 2.44 7.28 20.42
N GLN A 99 1.32 7.88 20.81
CA GLN A 99 1.26 8.88 21.88
C GLN A 99 1.34 8.26 23.28
N SER A 100 1.24 6.95 23.41
CA SER A 100 1.30 6.28 24.71
C SER A 100 2.74 6.35 25.28
N PRO A 101 2.93 6.80 26.50
CA PRO A 101 4.26 6.86 27.10
C PRO A 101 4.81 5.44 27.27
N PHE A 102 6.04 5.24 26.84
CA PHE A 102 6.75 3.96 27.06
C PHE A 102 7.88 4.13 28.07
N ARG A 103 8.26 3.04 28.70
CA ARG A 103 9.34 3.01 29.68
C ARG A 103 10.27 1.86 29.36
N LEU A 104 11.53 2.18 29.13
CA LEU A 104 12.58 1.18 29.02
C LEU A 104 13.14 0.87 30.39
N VAL A 105 13.29 -0.41 30.67
CA VAL A 105 13.86 -0.93 31.91
C VAL A 105 14.90 -1.97 31.57
N ASN A 106 15.99 -1.99 32.36
CA ASN A 106 17.01 -3.03 32.27
C ASN A 106 16.49 -4.34 32.93
N ALA A 107 17.30 -5.38 32.88
CA ALA A 107 16.99 -6.68 33.51
C ALA A 107 16.71 -6.57 35.01
N LYS A 108 17.22 -5.53 35.69
CA LYS A 108 17.00 -5.25 37.10
C LYS A 108 15.76 -4.39 37.38
N LYS A 109 14.96 -4.08 36.33
CA LYS A 109 13.77 -3.19 36.38
C LYS A 109 14.09 -1.73 36.69
N GLU A 110 15.35 -1.30 36.58
CA GLU A 110 15.76 0.10 36.68
C GLU A 110 15.54 0.80 35.37
N ARG A 111 15.25 2.11 35.41
CA ARG A 111 15.04 2.93 34.20
C ARG A 111 16.35 3.06 33.42
N ASN A 112 16.27 2.93 32.11
CA ASN A 112 17.37 3.22 31.19
C ASN A 112 17.04 4.47 30.39
N GLU A 113 17.45 5.62 30.89
CA GLU A 113 17.15 6.92 30.25
C GLU A 113 17.95 7.09 28.96
N GLU A 114 19.22 6.65 28.90
CA GLU A 114 20.05 6.74 27.68
C GLU A 114 19.43 5.98 26.51
N ALA A 115 18.98 4.73 26.76
CA ALA A 115 18.30 3.95 25.73
C ALA A 115 16.94 4.56 25.35
N LYS A 116 16.27 5.28 26.26
CA LYS A 116 15.04 5.99 25.96
C LYS A 116 15.28 7.14 25.01
N GLU A 117 16.31 7.96 25.22
CA GLU A 117 16.68 9.09 24.35
C GLU A 117 16.99 8.61 22.92
N LEU A 118 17.69 7.49 22.77
CA LEU A 118 17.96 6.87 21.46
C LEU A 118 16.68 6.45 20.73
N LEU A 119 15.61 6.09 21.43
CA LEU A 119 14.35 5.67 20.86
C LEU A 119 13.32 6.82 20.74
N GLU A 120 13.57 7.99 21.31
CA GLU A 120 12.74 9.21 21.12
C GLU A 120 13.09 9.95 19.81
N THR A 121 13.36 9.19 18.74
CA THR A 121 13.72 9.70 17.43
C THR A 121 12.56 9.53 16.43
N MET A 122 12.59 10.26 15.31
CA MET A 122 11.56 10.16 14.27
C MET A 122 11.49 8.77 13.66
N TRP A 123 12.65 8.16 13.34
CA TRP A 123 12.67 6.82 12.76
C TRP A 123 12.01 5.77 13.67
N PHE A 124 12.10 5.93 14.98
CA PHE A 124 11.46 4.99 15.91
C PHE A 124 9.93 5.14 15.91
N GLN A 125 9.40 6.37 15.73
CA GLN A 125 7.97 6.59 15.56
C GLN A 125 7.46 5.95 14.27
N ASP A 126 8.22 6.05 13.18
CA ASP A 126 7.90 5.40 11.92
C ASP A 126 7.98 3.87 12.05
N PHE A 127 8.99 3.36 12.75
CA PHE A 127 9.11 1.93 13.07
C PHE A 127 7.88 1.41 13.83
N ILE A 128 7.45 2.12 14.89
CA ILE A 128 6.22 1.76 15.62
C ILE A 128 5.01 1.74 14.70
N LYS A 129 4.89 2.75 13.83
CA LYS A 129 3.80 2.81 12.84
C LYS A 129 3.78 1.58 11.94
N LEU A 130 4.92 1.19 11.37
CA LEU A 130 5.04 0.00 10.51
C LEU A 130 4.72 -1.29 11.27
N VAL A 131 5.21 -1.41 12.50
CA VAL A 131 4.88 -2.55 13.38
C VAL A 131 3.38 -2.64 13.67
N LEU A 132 2.70 -1.51 13.89
CA LEU A 132 1.26 -1.48 14.12
C LEU A 132 0.48 -1.77 12.83
N MET A 133 0.95 -1.26 11.68
CA MET A 133 0.36 -1.54 10.38
C MET A 133 0.40 -3.04 10.04
N SER A 134 1.40 -3.78 10.50
CA SER A 134 1.46 -5.24 10.30
C SER A 134 0.23 -5.98 10.86
N LYS A 135 -0.44 -5.45 11.88
CA LYS A 135 -1.69 -6.03 12.40
C LYS A 135 -2.84 -5.94 11.41
N PHE A 136 -2.83 -4.93 10.56
CA PHE A 136 -3.87 -4.72 9.55
C PHE A 136 -3.52 -5.40 8.24
N GLN A 137 -2.27 -5.29 7.81
CA GLN A 137 -1.80 -5.80 6.53
C GLN A 137 -1.28 -7.24 6.58
N GLY A 138 -0.95 -7.75 7.77
CA GLY A 138 -0.30 -9.05 7.97
C GLY A 138 1.22 -8.95 8.01
N THR A 139 1.90 -10.04 7.70
CA THR A 139 3.36 -10.11 7.77
C THR A 139 4.02 -9.01 6.96
N THR A 140 4.84 -8.20 7.63
CA THR A 140 5.57 -7.06 7.09
C THR A 140 7.06 -7.24 7.30
N LEU A 141 7.89 -6.81 6.36
CA LEU A 141 9.34 -6.80 6.45
C LEU A 141 9.84 -5.36 6.48
N ILE A 142 10.57 -5.01 7.53
CA ILE A 142 11.12 -3.67 7.74
C ILE A 142 12.62 -3.71 7.52
N GLU A 143 13.12 -2.77 6.74
CA GLU A 143 14.52 -2.60 6.38
C GLU A 143 15.15 -1.45 7.20
N LEU A 144 16.39 -1.67 7.68
CA LEU A 144 17.15 -0.78 8.57
C LEU A 144 18.49 -0.37 7.93
N PHE A 145 18.52 -0.03 6.64
CA PHE A 145 19.76 0.29 5.94
C PHE A 145 20.11 1.78 5.93
N ASN A 146 19.14 2.65 6.16
CA ASN A 146 19.36 4.09 6.05
C ASN A 146 20.03 4.64 7.31
N THR A 147 21.35 4.79 7.25
CA THR A 147 22.17 5.33 8.32
C THR A 147 22.85 6.63 7.88
N ASP A 148 23.17 7.51 8.82
CA ASP A 148 23.94 8.72 8.61
C ASP A 148 25.46 8.44 8.50
N GLU A 149 26.26 9.51 8.40
CA GLU A 149 27.73 9.42 8.34
C GLU A 149 28.36 8.83 9.64
N ASN A 150 27.64 8.89 10.76
CA ASN A 150 28.07 8.36 12.06
C ASN A 150 27.63 6.90 12.25
N GLY A 151 26.82 6.35 11.32
CA GLY A 151 26.26 5.00 11.43
C GLY A 151 24.99 4.93 12.26
N GLU A 152 24.38 6.08 12.60
CA GLU A 152 23.10 6.11 13.30
C GLU A 152 21.94 5.93 12.32
N LEU A 153 20.92 5.18 12.73
CA LEU A 153 19.73 4.92 11.91
C LEU A 153 18.91 6.22 11.76
N THR A 154 18.65 6.61 10.51
CA THR A 154 17.91 7.85 10.17
C THR A 154 16.48 7.58 9.73
N GLU A 155 16.25 6.46 9.04
CA GLU A 155 14.97 6.11 8.46
C GLU A 155 14.78 4.59 8.44
N VAL A 156 13.53 4.17 8.53
CA VAL A 156 13.10 2.78 8.37
C VAL A 156 12.17 2.67 7.17
N THR A 157 12.36 1.62 6.37
CA THR A 157 11.60 1.42 5.14
C THR A 157 10.86 0.09 5.18
N GLU A 158 9.61 0.08 4.73
CA GLU A 158 8.84 -1.15 4.54
C GLU A 158 9.17 -1.77 3.18
N ILE A 159 9.54 -3.05 3.18
CA ILE A 159 9.58 -3.84 1.95
C ILE A 159 8.16 -4.25 1.60
N GLY A 160 7.68 -3.81 0.45
CA GLY A 160 6.32 -4.10 0.01
C GLY A 160 6.03 -5.62 0.02
N GLN A 161 4.85 -6.00 0.48
CA GLN A 161 4.49 -7.43 0.69
C GLN A 161 4.57 -8.30 -0.56
N ALA A 162 4.56 -7.70 -1.75
CA ALA A 162 4.75 -8.40 -3.02
C ALA A 162 6.22 -8.76 -3.30
N TYR A 163 7.17 -8.14 -2.59
CA TYR A 163 8.60 -8.24 -2.87
C TYR A 163 9.38 -9.04 -1.83
N PHE A 164 8.71 -9.78 -0.96
CA PHE A 164 9.39 -10.75 -0.10
C PHE A 164 8.53 -11.99 0.13
N ASN A 165 9.20 -13.11 0.36
CA ASN A 165 8.57 -14.38 0.67
C ASN A 165 8.93 -14.79 2.10
N PRO A 166 8.02 -14.63 3.08
CA PRO A 166 8.31 -14.94 4.47
C PRO A 166 8.50 -16.43 4.76
N LEU A 167 7.94 -17.32 3.92
CA LEU A 167 8.11 -18.76 4.01
C LEU A 167 9.56 -19.16 3.70
N LYS A 168 10.09 -18.66 2.58
CA LYS A 168 11.46 -18.93 2.15
C LYS A 168 12.50 -18.02 2.83
N GLY A 169 12.08 -16.93 3.47
CA GLY A 169 12.98 -15.94 4.08
C GLY A 169 13.82 -15.17 3.06
N ILE A 170 13.25 -14.85 1.89
CA ILE A 170 13.94 -14.16 0.79
C ILE A 170 13.23 -12.86 0.40
N VAL A 171 14.03 -11.87 0.00
CA VAL A 171 13.57 -10.65 -0.68
C VAL A 171 13.67 -10.87 -2.18
N LEU A 172 12.63 -10.54 -2.91
CA LEU A 172 12.48 -10.76 -4.35
C LEU A 172 12.87 -9.51 -5.12
N LYS A 173 13.38 -9.66 -6.34
CA LYS A 173 13.64 -8.54 -7.26
C LYS A 173 12.34 -8.05 -7.91
N GLU A 174 11.51 -8.99 -8.33
CA GLU A 174 10.21 -8.72 -8.94
C GLU A 174 9.12 -9.47 -8.19
N ALA A 175 7.90 -8.92 -8.21
CA ALA A 175 6.76 -9.57 -7.59
C ALA A 175 6.43 -10.89 -8.31
N GLY A 176 6.31 -11.98 -7.55
CA GLY A 176 6.05 -13.31 -8.11
C GLY A 176 7.28 -14.15 -8.40
N ASP A 177 8.49 -13.61 -8.24
CA ASP A 177 9.73 -14.40 -8.36
C ASP A 177 9.76 -15.56 -7.34
N THR A 178 10.39 -16.65 -7.75
CA THR A 178 10.58 -17.81 -6.88
C THR A 178 11.92 -17.85 -6.17
N THR A 179 12.85 -16.97 -6.59
CA THR A 179 14.22 -16.84 -6.09
C THR A 179 14.49 -15.41 -5.65
N GLY A 180 15.36 -15.22 -4.66
CA GLY A 180 15.69 -13.91 -4.14
C GLY A 180 16.88 -13.94 -3.19
N THR A 181 17.13 -12.83 -2.52
CA THR A 181 18.23 -12.68 -1.56
C THR A 181 17.73 -13.08 -0.16
N PRO A 182 18.40 -14.03 0.53
CA PRO A 182 18.00 -14.42 1.88
C PRO A 182 18.22 -13.27 2.87
N TYR A 183 17.19 -12.94 3.65
CA TYR A 183 17.27 -11.88 4.68
C TYR A 183 17.34 -12.42 6.11
N LYS A 184 17.13 -13.74 6.30
CA LYS A 184 17.20 -14.38 7.62
C LYS A 184 18.60 -14.90 7.96
N GLU A 185 19.50 -14.90 7.01
CA GLU A 185 20.82 -15.50 7.14
C GLU A 185 21.95 -14.51 6.83
N GLY A 186 23.13 -14.77 7.39
CA GLY A 186 24.33 -13.98 7.15
C GLY A 186 24.27 -12.56 7.70
N ASN A 187 25.04 -11.66 7.10
CA ASN A 187 25.17 -10.27 7.52
C ASN A 187 23.88 -9.46 7.35
N LEU A 188 23.00 -9.89 6.43
CA LEU A 188 21.74 -9.21 6.15
C LEU A 188 20.70 -9.40 7.25
N ALA A 189 20.78 -10.46 8.05
CA ALA A 189 19.84 -10.74 9.13
C ALA A 189 19.72 -9.61 10.18
N ASN A 190 20.76 -8.80 10.34
CA ASN A 190 20.77 -7.68 11.28
C ASN A 190 20.07 -6.44 10.76
N PHE A 191 19.80 -6.36 9.45
CA PHE A 191 19.24 -5.20 8.78
C PHE A 191 17.75 -5.36 8.43
N TYR A 192 17.18 -6.52 8.70
CA TYR A 192 15.79 -6.79 8.41
C TYR A 192 15.06 -7.27 9.68
N ILE A 193 13.90 -6.68 9.90
CA ILE A 193 12.99 -7.08 10.98
C ILE A 193 11.68 -7.56 10.35
N GLN A 194 11.41 -8.87 10.47
CA GLN A 194 10.12 -9.42 10.09
C GLN A 194 9.13 -9.25 11.25
N VAL A 195 8.02 -8.57 10.99
CA VAL A 195 6.90 -8.42 11.92
C VAL A 195 5.73 -9.24 11.41
N GLY A 196 5.05 -9.94 12.32
CA GLY A 196 3.98 -10.88 11.97
C GLY A 196 4.36 -12.30 12.31
N LYS A 197 3.35 -13.16 12.45
CA LYS A 197 3.54 -14.50 13.02
C LYS A 197 4.06 -15.49 12.01
N ASP A 198 3.51 -15.48 10.79
CA ASP A 198 3.77 -16.48 9.78
C ASP A 198 3.42 -15.94 8.38
N TYR A 199 3.81 -16.68 7.31
CA TYR A 199 3.45 -16.34 5.93
C TYR A 199 1.92 -16.31 5.72
N ASN A 200 1.17 -17.08 6.50
CA ASN A 200 -0.30 -17.12 6.51
C ASN A 200 -0.96 -15.97 7.28
N ASP A 201 -0.17 -15.11 7.93
CA ASP A 201 -0.74 -13.93 8.58
C ASP A 201 -1.08 -12.89 7.51
N LEU A 202 -2.36 -12.80 7.20
CA LEU A 202 -2.92 -11.87 6.21
C LEU A 202 -3.43 -10.58 6.84
N GLY A 203 -3.35 -10.44 8.17
CA GLY A 203 -3.82 -9.28 8.89
C GLY A 203 -5.33 -9.11 8.94
N GLN A 204 -5.77 -7.99 9.54
CA GLN A 204 -7.20 -7.70 9.73
C GLN A 204 -7.89 -7.24 8.43
N TYR A 205 -7.16 -6.71 7.47
CA TYR A 205 -7.74 -6.31 6.17
C TYR A 205 -8.36 -7.48 5.43
N ALA A 206 -7.75 -8.67 5.49
CA ALA A 206 -8.31 -9.86 4.87
C ALA A 206 -9.71 -10.20 5.39
N LEU A 207 -9.94 -9.98 6.70
CA LEU A 207 -11.23 -10.23 7.35
C LEU A 207 -12.25 -9.10 7.08
N ALA A 208 -11.78 -7.85 6.99
CA ALA A 208 -12.63 -6.69 6.74
C ALA A 208 -13.03 -6.56 5.25
N ALA A 209 -12.21 -7.09 4.34
CA ALA A 209 -12.38 -6.94 2.90
C ALA A 209 -13.78 -7.30 2.38
N PRO A 210 -14.39 -8.45 2.72
CA PRO A 210 -15.72 -8.79 2.21
C PRO A 210 -16.80 -7.77 2.57
N ILE A 211 -16.71 -7.21 3.78
CA ILE A 211 -17.69 -6.22 4.28
C ILE A 211 -17.52 -4.89 3.55
N ILE A 212 -16.26 -4.43 3.38
CA ILE A 212 -15.97 -3.16 2.72
C ILE A 212 -16.30 -3.25 1.22
N LEU A 213 -16.00 -4.38 0.59
CA LEU A 213 -16.38 -4.62 -0.81
C LEU A 213 -17.90 -4.61 -0.98
N ALA A 214 -18.65 -5.27 -0.07
CA ALA A 214 -20.11 -5.23 -0.09
C ALA A 214 -20.65 -3.80 0.11
N LYS A 215 -20.04 -3.01 1.00
CA LYS A 215 -20.36 -1.58 1.18
C LYS A 215 -20.15 -0.78 -0.10
N LYS A 216 -18.99 -0.93 -0.75
CA LYS A 216 -18.66 -0.24 -2.00
C LYS A 216 -19.62 -0.59 -3.14
N LEU A 217 -19.94 -1.89 -3.29
CA LEU A 217 -20.91 -2.37 -4.28
C LEU A 217 -22.33 -1.83 -4.00
N GLY A 218 -22.76 -1.83 -2.74
CA GLY A 218 -24.05 -1.28 -2.34
C GLY A 218 -24.17 0.22 -2.60
N LEU A 219 -23.13 0.98 -2.31
CA LEU A 219 -23.09 2.41 -2.62
C LEU A 219 -23.11 2.68 -4.12
N GLY A 220 -22.38 1.91 -4.92
CA GLY A 220 -22.40 2.03 -6.39
C GLY A 220 -23.81 1.76 -6.94
N SER A 221 -24.43 0.67 -6.54
CA SER A 221 -25.81 0.34 -6.94
C SER A 221 -26.83 1.40 -6.54
N TRP A 222 -26.63 2.01 -5.37
CA TRP A 222 -27.50 3.09 -4.88
C TRP A 222 -27.32 4.38 -5.70
N LEU A 223 -26.09 4.72 -6.08
CA LEU A 223 -25.83 5.85 -6.96
C LEU A 223 -26.43 5.62 -8.36
N ASP A 224 -26.29 4.43 -8.93
CA ASP A 224 -26.92 4.04 -10.19
C ASP A 224 -28.44 4.15 -10.11
N PHE A 225 -29.04 3.78 -8.98
CA PHE A 225 -30.47 3.93 -8.74
C PHE A 225 -30.88 5.40 -8.70
N ILE A 226 -30.13 6.25 -8.00
CA ILE A 226 -30.42 7.69 -7.94
C ILE A 226 -30.30 8.32 -9.32
N GLU A 227 -29.27 7.96 -10.10
CA GLU A 227 -29.08 8.47 -11.46
C GLU A 227 -30.26 8.13 -12.37
N LYS A 228 -30.76 6.88 -12.30
CA LYS A 228 -31.89 6.42 -13.12
C LYS A 228 -33.24 6.95 -12.69
N TYR A 229 -33.45 7.07 -11.40
CA TYR A 229 -34.78 7.36 -10.83
C TYR A 229 -34.85 8.68 -10.04
N GLY A 230 -33.72 9.34 -9.83
CA GLY A 230 -33.66 10.64 -9.14
C GLY A 230 -34.30 11.79 -9.94
N VAL A 231 -34.42 11.62 -11.28
CA VAL A 231 -35.20 12.52 -12.11
C VAL A 231 -36.58 11.87 -12.30
N PRO A 232 -37.67 12.47 -11.80
CA PRO A 232 -38.98 11.91 -11.95
C PRO A 232 -39.35 11.82 -13.45
N PRO A 233 -39.84 10.66 -13.91
CA PRO A 233 -40.24 10.51 -15.31
C PRO A 233 -41.39 11.47 -15.62
N LEU A 234 -41.25 12.29 -16.65
CA LEU A 234 -42.29 13.14 -17.12
C LEU A 234 -43.21 12.33 -18.03
N PHE A 235 -44.44 12.07 -17.59
CA PHE A 235 -45.46 11.45 -18.40
C PHE A 235 -46.32 12.57 -19.07
N ILE A 236 -46.28 12.63 -20.37
CA ILE A 236 -47.16 13.52 -21.16
C ILE A 236 -48.25 12.65 -21.75
N THR A 237 -49.49 12.82 -21.23
CA THR A 237 -50.67 12.24 -21.84
C THR A 237 -51.28 13.27 -22.79
N THR A 238 -51.34 12.98 -24.07
CA THR A 238 -52.08 13.77 -25.07
C THR A 238 -53.43 13.09 -25.30
N GLU A 239 -54.51 13.80 -24.99
CA GLU A 239 -55.82 13.40 -25.46
C GLU A 239 -55.86 13.66 -26.94
N ARG A 240 -56.07 12.60 -27.70
CA ARG A 240 -56.38 12.73 -29.14
C ARG A 240 -57.82 13.18 -29.26
N GLU A 241 -58.03 14.42 -29.64
CA GLU A 241 -59.33 14.85 -30.14
C GLU A 241 -59.62 14.03 -31.40
N ASP A 242 -60.53 13.08 -31.28
CA ASP A 242 -61.10 12.41 -32.44
C ASP A 242 -61.92 13.47 -33.21
N ASP A 243 -61.38 13.99 -34.31
CA ASP A 243 -62.14 14.75 -35.30
C ASP A 243 -63.18 13.82 -35.93
N THR A 244 -64.31 13.71 -35.29
CA THR A 244 -65.53 13.21 -35.90
C THR A 244 -66.08 14.29 -36.84
N ARG A 245 -65.79 14.17 -38.10
CA ARG A 245 -66.63 14.71 -39.26
C ARG A 245 -66.78 13.67 -40.34
#